data_a9284721391798ddaf3e39e8014ee1c2
#
_entry.id   a9284721391798ddaf3e39e8014ee1c2
#
_cell.length_a   1.000
_cell.length_b   1.000
_cell.length_c   1.000
_cell.angle_alpha   90.00
_cell.angle_beta   90.00
_cell.angle_gamma   90.00
#
_symmetry.space_group_name_H-M   'P 1'
#
loop_
_entity.id
_entity.type
_entity.pdbx_description
1 polymer ?
#
loop_
_entity_poly.entity_id
_entity_poly.type
_entity_poly.pdbx_seq_one_letter_code
_entity_poly.pdbx_strand_id
1 'polypeptide(L)'
;MKTITLLITILFMTLPLSAIDKGSWEIYTSYNDITEIEPAGNQVFALASNGLFSYHIKNGSVTTYDKANTLSDFDINHIAWNKNTKKLVITYTNGNIDLLDANGNIINIPDLYLKSMTDNKQINHIYISETNAYLSLPFGIIKLDTKEGKILDTYKLGFNVNYSYIEDNCLYAASKEAGLYRGVLKNNLIDKNNWEKAGNFKEQTMNSTNVYDTTNKYWWTVKEGKLTYYTLNTDKEKIYQTEGIIPDGPASNKFYRLYINKNKLYAVAGAWSQEKDCNNMGEVHVWNGEKWEEFEQPSDASLGHRYRDLLCLTLIHQKKDISW
;
A
#
# COMPACT_ATOMS: atom_id res chain seq x y z
N MET A 1 -25.06 30.71 -41.63
CA MET A 1 -24.75 30.93 -40.20
C MET A 1 -25.65 30.17 -39.24
N LYS A 2 -26.95 30.04 -39.43
CA LYS A 2 -27.87 29.32 -38.50
C LYS A 2 -27.62 27.82 -38.40
N THR A 3 -27.19 27.15 -39.46
CA THR A 3 -26.88 25.71 -39.47
C THR A 3 -25.61 25.31 -38.73
N ILE A 4 -24.60 26.18 -38.73
CA ILE A 4 -23.34 25.93 -38.01
C ILE A 4 -23.55 26.08 -36.49
N THR A 5 -24.37 27.03 -36.06
CA THR A 5 -24.69 27.24 -34.64
C THR A 5 -25.44 26.04 -34.06
N LEU A 6 -26.33 25.40 -34.84
CA LEU A 6 -27.06 24.21 -34.41
C LEU A 6 -26.12 23.00 -34.26
N LEU A 7 -25.11 22.83 -35.13
CA LEU A 7 -24.16 21.74 -35.07
C LEU A 7 -23.23 21.85 -33.83
N ILE A 8 -22.81 23.07 -33.45
CA ILE A 8 -22.00 23.32 -32.28
C ILE A 8 -22.79 23.05 -30.99
N THR A 9 -24.08 23.39 -30.96
CA THR A 9 -24.94 23.12 -29.81
C THR A 9 -25.15 21.62 -29.56
N ILE A 10 -25.27 20.82 -30.62
CA ILE A 10 -25.37 19.35 -30.51
C ILE A 10 -24.08 18.71 -30.07
N LEU A 11 -22.91 19.26 -30.46
CA LEU A 11 -21.60 18.74 -30.06
C LEU A 11 -21.32 18.94 -28.55
N PHE A 12 -21.87 19.97 -27.91
CA PHE A 12 -21.78 20.19 -26.47
C PHE A 12 -22.71 19.32 -25.62
N MET A 13 -23.72 18.67 -26.20
CA MET A 13 -24.65 17.79 -25.47
C MET A 13 -24.16 16.34 -25.32
N THR A 14 -23.00 15.98 -25.86
CA THR A 14 -22.44 14.61 -25.77
C THR A 14 -21.26 14.49 -24.83
N LEU A 15 -21.18 15.36 -23.82
CA LEU A 15 -20.27 15.07 -22.68
C LEU A 15 -20.89 13.88 -21.96
N PRO A 16 -20.19 12.73 -21.86
CA PRO A 16 -20.69 11.64 -21.05
C PRO A 16 -20.72 12.16 -19.60
N LEU A 17 -21.92 12.40 -19.08
CA LEU A 17 -22.11 12.36 -17.64
C LEU A 17 -21.77 10.92 -17.25
N SER A 18 -20.60 10.71 -16.66
CA SER A 18 -20.29 9.46 -15.97
C SER A 18 -21.21 9.40 -14.75
N ALA A 19 -22.45 8.98 -14.96
CA ALA A 19 -23.33 8.59 -13.87
C ALA A 19 -22.66 7.36 -13.25
N ILE A 20 -22.29 7.43 -11.98
CA ILE A 20 -21.89 6.27 -11.19
C ILE A 20 -23.00 5.24 -11.33
N ASP A 21 -22.66 4.09 -11.87
CA ASP A 21 -23.64 3.02 -12.11
C ASP A 21 -24.19 2.60 -10.74
N LYS A 22 -25.51 2.60 -10.58
CA LYS A 22 -26.14 2.17 -9.32
C LYS A 22 -25.75 0.74 -9.04
N GLY A 23 -24.92 0.52 -8.00
CA GLY A 23 -24.39 -0.79 -7.61
C GLY A 23 -22.88 -0.96 -7.83
N SER A 24 -22.18 0.04 -8.34
CA SER A 24 -20.71 0.04 -8.30
C SER A 24 -20.22 0.32 -6.86
N TRP A 25 -19.20 -0.42 -6.44
CA TRP A 25 -18.49 -0.17 -5.17
C TRP A 25 -17.32 0.75 -5.44
N GLU A 26 -17.14 1.73 -4.58
CA GLU A 26 -15.98 2.61 -4.57
C GLU A 26 -15.31 2.51 -3.20
N ILE A 27 -13.98 2.39 -3.18
CA ILE A 27 -13.21 2.26 -1.95
C ILE A 27 -12.47 3.57 -1.71
N TYR A 28 -12.76 4.18 -0.57
CA TYR A 28 -12.06 5.37 -0.09
C TYR A 28 -11.07 4.96 0.99
N THR A 29 -9.78 5.04 0.68
CA THR A 29 -8.71 4.76 1.64
C THR A 29 -7.76 5.95 1.73
N SER A 30 -7.10 6.07 2.89
CA SER A 30 -6.01 7.02 3.06
C SER A 30 -4.76 6.51 2.35
N TYR A 31 -4.04 7.39 1.68
CA TYR A 31 -2.75 7.12 1.07
C TYR A 31 -1.60 7.81 1.83
N ASN A 32 -1.87 8.32 3.03
CA ASN A 32 -0.84 8.79 3.95
C ASN A 32 -0.13 7.58 4.60
N ASP A 33 0.95 7.82 5.33
CA ASP A 33 1.77 6.79 5.98
C ASP A 33 2.34 5.75 5.02
N ILE A 34 3.06 6.23 4.00
CA ILE A 34 3.75 5.37 3.05
C ILE A 34 4.80 4.54 3.78
N THR A 35 4.71 3.21 3.65
CA THR A 35 5.57 2.23 4.31
C THR A 35 6.57 1.59 3.36
N GLU A 36 6.23 1.44 2.09
CA GLU A 36 7.10 0.83 1.08
C GLU A 36 7.02 1.56 -0.25
N ILE A 37 8.17 1.67 -0.91
CA ILE A 37 8.33 2.31 -2.24
C ILE A 37 9.09 1.36 -3.15
N GLU A 38 8.52 1.04 -4.32
CA GLU A 38 9.10 0.15 -5.32
C GLU A 38 9.23 0.82 -6.68
N PRO A 39 10.43 1.25 -7.09
CA PRO A 39 10.67 1.75 -8.45
C PRO A 39 10.53 0.64 -9.48
N ALA A 40 9.70 0.87 -10.51
CA ALA A 40 9.31 -0.11 -11.52
C ALA A 40 9.47 0.44 -12.95
N GLY A 41 10.63 0.92 -13.29
CA GLY A 41 10.95 1.49 -14.61
C GLY A 41 10.35 2.87 -14.82
N ASN A 42 9.26 3.00 -15.58
CA ASN A 42 8.57 4.28 -15.79
C ASN A 42 7.52 4.59 -14.72
N GLN A 43 7.33 3.70 -13.78
CA GLN A 43 6.41 3.85 -12.66
C GLN A 43 7.15 3.68 -11.34
N VAL A 44 6.59 4.20 -10.29
CA VAL A 44 6.93 3.87 -8.91
C VAL A 44 5.67 3.50 -8.17
N PHE A 45 5.69 2.38 -7.49
CA PHE A 45 4.60 1.95 -6.61
C PHE A 45 4.87 2.40 -5.18
N ALA A 46 3.81 2.76 -4.48
CA ALA A 46 3.87 3.11 -3.06
C ALA A 46 2.73 2.41 -2.31
N LEU A 47 3.09 1.71 -1.23
CA LEU A 47 2.16 1.13 -0.28
C LEU A 47 1.97 2.12 0.87
N ALA A 48 0.74 2.52 1.13
CA ALA A 48 0.39 3.50 2.14
C ALA A 48 -0.88 3.11 2.87
N SER A 49 -0.85 2.97 4.19
CA SER A 49 -2.04 2.69 5.02
C SER A 49 -2.93 1.57 4.48
N ASN A 50 -2.36 0.50 3.91
CA ASN A 50 -3.02 -0.61 3.19
C ASN A 50 -3.59 -0.25 1.81
N GLY A 51 -3.40 0.97 1.33
CA GLY A 51 -3.69 1.39 -0.04
C GLY A 51 -2.46 1.28 -0.94
N LEU A 52 -2.64 0.85 -2.16
CA LEU A 52 -1.59 0.79 -3.17
C LEU A 52 -1.87 1.82 -4.27
N PHE A 53 -0.85 2.59 -4.63
CA PHE A 53 -0.91 3.46 -5.80
C PHE A 53 0.38 3.43 -6.58
N SER A 54 0.32 3.84 -7.84
CA SER A 54 1.51 4.10 -8.64
C SER A 54 1.52 5.51 -9.19
N TYR A 55 2.72 6.03 -9.38
CA TYR A 55 2.97 7.28 -10.08
C TYR A 55 3.76 7.01 -11.36
N HIS A 56 3.26 7.51 -12.48
CA HIS A 56 3.92 7.37 -13.77
C HIS A 56 4.84 8.56 -14.03
N ILE A 57 6.15 8.33 -14.05
CA ILE A 57 7.20 9.36 -14.04
C ILE A 57 7.11 10.32 -15.25
N LYS A 58 6.75 9.82 -16.43
CA LYS A 58 6.77 10.63 -17.66
C LYS A 58 5.58 11.57 -17.83
N ASN A 59 4.39 11.15 -17.41
CA ASN A 59 3.16 11.91 -17.62
C ASN A 59 2.52 12.43 -16.35
N GLY A 60 3.09 12.10 -15.17
CA GLY A 60 2.60 12.55 -13.88
C GLY A 60 1.28 11.92 -13.44
N SER A 61 0.79 10.89 -14.12
CA SER A 61 -0.47 10.26 -13.72
C SER A 61 -0.30 9.40 -12.47
N VAL A 62 -1.33 9.43 -11.62
CA VAL A 62 -1.46 8.59 -10.44
C VAL A 62 -2.56 7.57 -10.70
N THR A 63 -2.30 6.31 -10.34
CA THR A 63 -3.27 5.22 -10.43
C THR A 63 -3.37 4.53 -9.09
N THR A 64 -4.59 4.32 -8.60
CA THR A 64 -4.87 3.59 -7.36
C THR A 64 -5.31 2.16 -7.65
N TYR A 65 -4.93 1.25 -6.77
CA TYR A 65 -5.24 -0.18 -6.87
C TYR A 65 -5.93 -0.64 -5.61
N ASP A 66 -7.12 -1.17 -5.76
CA ASP A 66 -7.92 -1.71 -4.67
C ASP A 66 -8.75 -2.92 -5.13
N LYS A 67 -9.47 -3.54 -4.20
CA LYS A 67 -10.28 -4.73 -4.50
C LYS A 67 -11.51 -4.44 -5.35
N ALA A 68 -11.97 -3.21 -5.44
CA ALA A 68 -13.08 -2.84 -6.32
C ALA A 68 -12.65 -2.73 -7.79
N ASN A 69 -11.37 -2.42 -8.04
CA ASN A 69 -10.88 -2.19 -9.40
C ASN A 69 -9.87 -3.23 -9.91
N THR A 70 -8.97 -3.73 -9.08
CA THR A 70 -7.84 -4.53 -9.58
C THR A 70 -7.43 -5.67 -8.65
N LEU A 71 -7.26 -5.42 -7.34
CA LEU A 71 -6.64 -6.36 -6.41
C LEU A 71 -7.58 -7.49 -6.00
N SER A 72 -7.01 -8.64 -5.62
CA SER A 72 -7.79 -9.80 -5.21
C SER A 72 -8.21 -9.74 -3.74
N ASP A 73 -7.53 -8.95 -2.90
CA ASP A 73 -7.79 -8.90 -1.46
C ASP A 73 -7.54 -7.53 -0.84
N PHE A 74 -7.75 -7.43 0.49
CA PHE A 74 -7.47 -6.29 1.35
C PHE A 74 -6.22 -6.54 2.19
N ASP A 75 -5.81 -5.55 3.00
CA ASP A 75 -4.71 -5.64 3.96
C ASP A 75 -3.39 -6.09 3.33
N ILE A 76 -2.90 -5.27 2.40
CA ILE A 76 -1.60 -5.48 1.76
C ILE A 76 -0.52 -5.44 2.83
N ASN A 77 0.34 -6.46 2.84
CA ASN A 77 1.42 -6.61 3.81
C ASN A 77 2.75 -6.09 3.29
N HIS A 78 3.16 -6.53 2.10
CA HIS A 78 4.40 -6.13 1.44
C HIS A 78 4.23 -6.06 -0.07
N ILE A 79 5.07 -5.25 -0.71
CA ILE A 79 5.23 -5.18 -2.16
C ILE A 79 6.69 -5.36 -2.56
N ALA A 80 6.96 -5.96 -3.72
CA ALA A 80 8.31 -6.05 -4.27
C ALA A 80 8.28 -6.13 -5.80
N TRP A 81 9.04 -5.30 -6.49
CA TRP A 81 9.12 -5.30 -7.95
C TRP A 81 10.12 -6.30 -8.50
N ASN A 82 9.68 -7.21 -9.35
CA ASN A 82 10.58 -8.06 -10.13
C ASN A 82 10.83 -7.45 -11.51
N LYS A 83 12.02 -6.86 -11.67
CA LYS A 83 12.42 -6.21 -12.94
C LYS A 83 12.54 -7.17 -14.12
N ASN A 84 12.82 -8.46 -13.87
CA ASN A 84 13.02 -9.44 -14.93
C ASN A 84 11.69 -9.93 -15.52
N THR A 85 10.67 -10.07 -14.68
CA THR A 85 9.32 -10.49 -15.12
C THR A 85 8.38 -9.31 -15.32
N LYS A 86 8.80 -8.08 -14.92
CA LYS A 86 8.00 -6.85 -14.94
C LYS A 86 6.68 -7.00 -14.21
N LYS A 87 6.73 -7.60 -13.03
CA LYS A 87 5.58 -7.80 -12.16
C LYS A 87 5.88 -7.34 -10.74
N LEU A 88 4.92 -6.69 -10.14
CA LEU A 88 4.89 -6.39 -8.71
C LEU A 88 4.32 -7.59 -7.97
N VAL A 89 5.07 -8.13 -7.04
CA VAL A 89 4.59 -9.11 -6.07
C VAL A 89 3.90 -8.33 -4.95
N ILE A 90 2.63 -8.63 -4.71
CA ILE A 90 1.82 -8.04 -3.65
C ILE A 90 1.43 -9.17 -2.72
N THR A 91 1.72 -9.04 -1.44
CA THR A 91 1.35 -10.03 -0.44
C THR A 91 0.35 -9.45 0.55
N TYR A 92 -0.57 -10.29 1.02
CA TYR A 92 -1.61 -9.91 1.96
C TYR A 92 -1.39 -10.58 3.32
N THR A 93 -1.91 -9.97 4.38
CA THR A 93 -1.75 -10.48 5.76
C THR A 93 -2.32 -11.88 5.96
N ASN A 94 -3.30 -12.30 5.15
CA ASN A 94 -3.90 -13.63 5.17
C ASN A 94 -3.13 -14.69 4.36
N GLY A 95 -2.02 -14.31 3.72
CA GLY A 95 -1.20 -15.18 2.87
C GLY A 95 -1.67 -15.31 1.42
N ASN A 96 -2.66 -14.52 0.98
CA ASN A 96 -2.95 -14.38 -0.45
C ASN A 96 -1.82 -13.61 -1.15
N ILE A 97 -1.65 -13.81 -2.46
CA ILE A 97 -0.58 -13.19 -3.24
C ILE A 97 -1.15 -12.78 -4.59
N ASP A 98 -0.81 -11.57 -5.03
CA ASP A 98 -1.06 -11.09 -6.38
C ASP A 98 0.25 -10.77 -7.09
N LEU A 99 0.25 -10.97 -8.41
CA LEU A 99 1.27 -10.47 -9.31
C LEU A 99 0.62 -9.45 -10.25
N LEU A 100 0.96 -8.19 -10.08
CA LEU A 100 0.44 -7.08 -10.90
C LEU A 100 1.46 -6.74 -11.99
N ASP A 101 1.06 -6.76 -13.25
CA ASP A 101 1.90 -6.30 -14.36
C ASP A 101 1.77 -4.79 -14.61
N ALA A 102 2.63 -4.26 -15.49
CA ALA A 102 2.63 -2.84 -15.83
C ALA A 102 1.37 -2.37 -16.59
N ASN A 103 0.55 -3.28 -17.08
CA ASN A 103 -0.72 -2.98 -17.77
C ASN A 103 -1.93 -3.03 -16.85
N GLY A 104 -1.73 -3.36 -15.58
CA GLY A 104 -2.81 -3.50 -14.60
C GLY A 104 -3.44 -4.91 -14.54
N ASN A 105 -2.87 -5.90 -15.22
CA ASN A 105 -3.38 -7.27 -15.14
C ASN A 105 -2.86 -7.96 -13.87
N ILE A 106 -3.74 -8.75 -13.25
CA ILE A 106 -3.45 -9.51 -12.02
C ILE A 106 -3.40 -11.00 -12.32
N ILE A 107 -2.43 -11.67 -11.70
CA ILE A 107 -2.42 -13.13 -11.49
C ILE A 107 -2.54 -13.35 -9.98
N ASN A 108 -3.67 -13.90 -9.55
CA ASN A 108 -3.86 -14.26 -8.13
C ASN A 108 -3.32 -15.66 -7.86
N ILE A 109 -2.62 -15.83 -6.74
CA ILE A 109 -2.02 -17.07 -6.25
C ILE A 109 -2.54 -17.35 -4.84
N PRO A 110 -3.71 -17.99 -4.70
CA PRO A 110 -4.36 -18.21 -3.42
C PRO A 110 -3.88 -19.46 -2.68
N ASP A 111 -2.88 -20.17 -3.21
CA ASP A 111 -2.42 -21.47 -2.70
C ASP A 111 -2.11 -21.48 -1.21
N LEU A 112 -1.36 -20.49 -0.73
CA LEU A 112 -1.04 -20.35 0.69
C LEU A 112 -2.29 -19.95 1.48
N TYR A 113 -3.09 -19.01 0.97
CA TYR A 113 -4.33 -18.54 1.60
C TYR A 113 -5.31 -19.71 1.82
N LEU A 114 -5.53 -20.54 0.80
CA LEU A 114 -6.48 -21.66 0.83
C LEU A 114 -5.96 -22.87 1.62
N LYS A 115 -4.66 -22.94 1.87
CA LYS A 115 -4.06 -24.07 2.58
C LYS A 115 -4.53 -24.12 4.03
N SER A 116 -5.13 -25.24 4.46
CA SER A 116 -5.46 -25.46 5.87
C SER A 116 -4.17 -25.74 6.65
N MET A 117 -3.84 -24.87 7.60
CA MET A 117 -2.68 -24.97 8.47
C MET A 117 -2.88 -24.13 9.74
N THR A 118 -2.15 -24.48 10.80
CA THR A 118 -2.19 -23.76 12.08
C THR A 118 -1.18 -22.63 12.14
N ASP A 119 -0.16 -22.67 11.28
CA ASP A 119 0.87 -21.64 11.24
C ASP A 119 0.30 -20.32 10.71
N ASN A 120 0.82 -19.19 11.20
CA ASN A 120 0.52 -17.88 10.66
C ASN A 120 1.05 -17.78 9.22
N LYS A 121 0.23 -17.26 8.31
CA LYS A 121 0.52 -17.14 6.88
C LYS A 121 1.06 -15.79 6.47
N GLN A 122 1.16 -14.85 7.39
CA GLN A 122 1.69 -13.51 7.12
C GLN A 122 3.14 -13.61 6.64
N ILE A 123 3.41 -12.97 5.52
CA ILE A 123 4.75 -12.92 4.94
C ILE A 123 5.53 -11.82 5.64
N ASN A 124 6.72 -12.15 6.14
CA ASN A 124 7.58 -11.22 6.87
C ASN A 124 8.45 -10.37 5.92
N HIS A 125 8.79 -10.91 4.75
CA HIS A 125 9.71 -10.28 3.82
C HIS A 125 9.65 -10.94 2.44
N ILE A 126 9.91 -10.15 1.38
CA ILE A 126 10.02 -10.61 0.00
C ILE A 126 11.43 -10.34 -0.51
N TYR A 127 12.14 -11.38 -0.95
CA TYR A 127 13.41 -11.24 -1.63
C TYR A 127 13.28 -11.66 -3.10
N ILE A 128 13.62 -10.76 -4.00
CA ILE A 128 13.56 -11.01 -5.45
C ILE A 128 14.91 -11.46 -5.97
N SER A 129 14.94 -12.61 -6.66
CA SER A 129 16.12 -13.09 -7.38
C SER A 129 15.73 -13.69 -8.72
N GLU A 130 16.30 -13.18 -9.80
CA GLU A 130 15.97 -13.57 -11.17
C GLU A 130 14.45 -13.47 -11.44
N THR A 131 13.80 -14.60 -11.80
CA THR A 131 12.36 -14.67 -12.02
C THR A 131 11.60 -15.15 -10.78
N ASN A 132 12.26 -15.31 -9.64
CA ASN A 132 11.66 -15.85 -8.44
C ASN A 132 11.52 -14.78 -7.34
N ALA A 133 10.51 -14.96 -6.51
CA ALA A 133 10.38 -14.32 -5.21
C ALA A 133 10.53 -15.37 -4.11
N TYR A 134 11.33 -15.05 -3.09
CA TYR A 134 11.49 -15.84 -1.89
C TYR A 134 10.74 -15.14 -0.76
N LEU A 135 9.66 -15.75 -0.32
CA LEU A 135 8.76 -15.20 0.69
C LEU A 135 9.14 -15.80 2.04
N SER A 136 9.59 -14.97 2.97
CA SER A 136 9.93 -15.38 4.32
C SER A 136 8.69 -15.42 5.21
N LEU A 137 8.50 -16.52 5.96
CA LEU A 137 7.30 -16.80 6.75
C LEU A 137 7.64 -17.31 8.16
N PRO A 138 6.66 -17.32 9.08
CA PRO A 138 6.84 -17.85 10.45
C PRO A 138 7.26 -19.32 10.52
N PHE A 139 7.20 -20.08 9.43
CA PHE A 139 7.56 -21.50 9.39
C PHE A 139 8.70 -21.85 8.40
N GLY A 140 9.18 -20.87 7.63
CA GLY A 140 10.20 -21.11 6.61
C GLY A 140 10.16 -20.14 5.44
N ILE A 141 10.42 -20.63 4.23
CA ILE A 141 10.49 -19.84 2.99
C ILE A 141 9.66 -20.50 1.90
N ILE A 142 8.88 -19.71 1.15
CA ILE A 142 8.22 -20.12 -0.08
C ILE A 142 8.99 -19.54 -1.27
N LYS A 143 9.29 -20.38 -2.25
CA LYS A 143 9.82 -19.96 -3.56
C LYS A 143 8.69 -19.85 -4.55
N LEU A 144 8.48 -18.67 -5.09
CA LEU A 144 7.43 -18.33 -6.04
C LEU A 144 8.04 -17.99 -7.40
N ASP A 145 7.58 -18.61 -8.47
CA ASP A 145 7.86 -18.19 -9.85
C ASP A 145 6.96 -17.01 -10.21
N THR A 146 7.54 -15.83 -10.33
CA THR A 146 6.80 -14.62 -10.67
C THR A 146 6.46 -14.51 -12.16
N LYS A 147 7.11 -15.31 -13.01
CA LYS A 147 6.79 -15.36 -14.43
C LYS A 147 5.49 -16.12 -14.68
N GLU A 148 5.42 -17.34 -14.16
CA GLU A 148 4.28 -18.25 -14.34
C GLU A 148 3.17 -18.07 -13.29
N GLY A 149 3.47 -17.37 -12.17
CA GLY A 149 2.51 -17.14 -11.10
C GLY A 149 2.19 -18.43 -10.31
N LYS A 150 3.21 -19.17 -9.89
CA LYS A 150 3.02 -20.42 -9.15
C LYS A 150 4.06 -20.63 -8.06
N ILE A 151 3.66 -21.26 -6.97
CA ILE A 151 4.58 -21.72 -5.94
C ILE A 151 5.39 -22.91 -6.48
N LEU A 152 6.72 -22.78 -6.45
CA LEU A 152 7.63 -23.84 -6.86
C LEU A 152 7.96 -24.77 -5.70
N ASP A 153 8.37 -24.20 -4.56
CA ASP A 153 8.85 -24.93 -3.40
C ASP A 153 8.38 -24.27 -2.09
N THR A 154 8.31 -25.08 -1.04
CA THR A 154 8.11 -24.63 0.34
C THR A 154 9.18 -25.24 1.24
N TYR A 155 10.11 -24.44 1.73
CA TYR A 155 11.18 -24.83 2.63
C TYR A 155 10.73 -24.68 4.08
N LYS A 156 10.21 -25.74 4.69
CA LYS A 156 9.73 -25.73 6.07
C LYS A 156 10.91 -25.89 7.03
N LEU A 157 11.38 -24.80 7.59
CA LEU A 157 12.52 -24.79 8.52
C LEU A 157 12.12 -25.09 9.97
N GLY A 158 10.86 -24.79 10.33
CA GLY A 158 10.31 -25.01 11.67
C GLY A 158 10.65 -23.90 12.66
N PHE A 159 11.07 -22.74 12.15
CA PHE A 159 11.27 -21.51 12.90
C PHE A 159 10.85 -20.30 12.05
N ASN A 160 10.61 -19.18 12.71
CA ASN A 160 10.25 -17.93 12.05
C ASN A 160 11.43 -17.36 11.26
N VAL A 161 11.25 -17.17 9.95
CA VAL A 161 12.23 -16.49 9.07
C VAL A 161 11.84 -15.04 8.94
N ASN A 162 12.65 -14.14 9.47
CA ASN A 162 12.42 -12.70 9.41
C ASN A 162 12.70 -12.13 8.02
N TYR A 163 13.81 -12.58 7.40
CA TYR A 163 14.15 -12.25 6.02
C TYR A 163 15.02 -13.35 5.41
N SER A 164 15.07 -13.38 4.08
CA SER A 164 15.93 -14.28 3.31
C SER A 164 16.66 -13.50 2.21
N TYR A 165 17.79 -14.02 1.77
CA TYR A 165 18.60 -13.50 0.67
C TYR A 165 19.45 -14.60 0.04
N ILE A 166 19.98 -14.35 -1.16
CA ILE A 166 20.91 -15.24 -1.84
C ILE A 166 22.26 -14.56 -1.93
N GLU A 167 23.28 -15.27 -1.51
CA GLU A 167 24.67 -14.88 -1.62
C GLU A 167 25.52 -16.14 -1.87
N ASP A 168 26.57 -16.06 -2.70
CA ASP A 168 27.50 -17.15 -3.00
C ASP A 168 26.82 -18.50 -3.30
N ASN A 169 25.77 -18.47 -4.10
CA ASN A 169 24.98 -19.64 -4.49
C ASN A 169 24.30 -20.39 -3.32
N CYS A 170 24.10 -19.70 -2.21
CA CYS A 170 23.36 -20.18 -1.04
C CYS A 170 22.14 -19.31 -0.79
N LEU A 171 21.02 -19.94 -0.41
CA LEU A 171 19.86 -19.26 0.15
C LEU A 171 20.05 -19.15 1.66
N TYR A 172 20.00 -17.94 2.19
CA TYR A 172 20.08 -17.63 3.61
C TYR A 172 18.69 -17.38 4.20
N ALA A 173 18.46 -17.93 5.37
CA ALA A 173 17.28 -17.72 6.20
C ALA A 173 17.70 -17.11 7.54
N ALA A 174 17.34 -15.85 7.78
CA ALA A 174 17.66 -15.13 9.00
C ALA A 174 16.48 -15.15 9.97
N SER A 175 16.73 -15.58 11.21
CA SER A 175 15.74 -15.72 12.27
C SER A 175 16.25 -15.09 13.57
N LYS A 176 15.44 -14.22 14.19
CA LYS A 176 15.75 -13.66 15.50
C LYS A 176 15.88 -14.76 16.57
N GLU A 177 15.12 -15.83 16.42
CA GLU A 177 15.08 -16.94 17.38
C GLU A 177 16.16 -18.00 17.14
N ALA A 178 16.35 -18.39 15.86
CA ALA A 178 17.21 -19.51 15.49
C ALA A 178 18.63 -19.09 15.06
N GLY A 179 18.83 -17.84 14.65
CA GLY A 179 20.05 -17.32 14.06
C GLY A 179 20.03 -17.30 12.54
N LEU A 180 21.17 -17.38 11.91
CA LEU A 180 21.32 -17.40 10.46
C LEU A 180 21.58 -18.82 9.98
N TYR A 181 20.74 -19.29 9.06
CA TYR A 181 20.88 -20.58 8.39
C TYR A 181 21.16 -20.38 6.91
N ARG A 182 21.83 -21.34 6.27
CA ARG A 182 22.04 -21.35 4.83
C ARG A 182 21.79 -22.72 4.24
N GLY A 183 21.31 -22.74 3.01
CA GLY A 183 21.19 -23.94 2.18
C GLY A 183 21.78 -23.69 0.80
N VAL A 184 22.60 -24.61 0.29
CA VAL A 184 23.18 -24.48 -1.05
C VAL A 184 22.14 -24.71 -2.11
N LEU A 185 21.94 -23.77 -3.04
CA LEU A 185 20.85 -23.78 -4.03
C LEU A 185 20.79 -25.00 -4.94
N LYS A 186 21.91 -25.65 -5.18
CA LYS A 186 21.98 -26.91 -5.97
C LYS A 186 21.43 -28.14 -5.23
N ASN A 187 21.30 -28.06 -3.89
CA ASN A 187 20.78 -29.15 -3.07
C ASN A 187 19.26 -29.11 -3.00
N ASN A 188 18.65 -30.22 -2.60
CA ASN A 188 17.19 -30.26 -2.32
C ASN A 188 16.91 -29.54 -0.99
N LEU A 189 16.56 -28.25 -1.05
CA LEU A 189 16.29 -27.43 0.13
C LEU A 189 14.93 -27.72 0.81
N ILE A 190 14.12 -28.62 0.26
CA ILE A 190 12.92 -29.13 0.94
C ILE A 190 13.35 -30.02 2.12
N ASP A 191 14.48 -30.73 1.98
CA ASP A 191 15.08 -31.49 3.06
C ASP A 191 15.84 -30.56 4.02
N LYS A 192 15.38 -30.50 5.29
CA LYS A 192 16.00 -29.69 6.34
C LYS A 192 17.48 -30.04 6.60
N ASN A 193 17.91 -31.26 6.32
CA ASN A 193 19.30 -31.69 6.51
C ASN A 193 20.26 -30.97 5.55
N ASN A 194 19.77 -30.34 4.50
CA ASN A 194 20.56 -29.53 3.58
C ASN A 194 20.69 -28.05 4.01
N TRP A 195 20.22 -27.74 5.23
CA TRP A 195 20.39 -26.44 5.85
C TRP A 195 21.34 -26.54 7.04
N GLU A 196 22.29 -25.64 7.10
CA GLU A 196 23.27 -25.56 8.20
C GLU A 196 23.26 -24.19 8.86
N LYS A 197 23.59 -24.13 10.13
CA LYS A 197 23.74 -22.86 10.86
C LYS A 197 24.98 -22.13 10.35
N ALA A 198 24.77 -20.91 9.82
CA ALA A 198 25.84 -20.09 9.23
C ALA A 198 26.26 -18.91 10.14
N GLY A 199 25.53 -18.64 11.21
CA GLY A 199 25.88 -17.56 12.14
C GLY A 199 24.73 -17.11 13.03
N ASN A 200 24.89 -15.91 13.56
CA ASN A 200 23.86 -15.26 14.37
C ASN A 200 23.00 -14.35 13.48
N PHE A 201 21.78 -14.09 13.93
CA PHE A 201 20.90 -13.11 13.31
C PHE A 201 21.55 -11.71 13.34
N LYS A 202 21.44 -11.01 12.24
CA LYS A 202 21.79 -9.59 12.14
C LYS A 202 20.54 -8.83 11.74
N GLU A 203 20.23 -7.77 12.45
CA GLU A 203 19.13 -6.90 12.05
C GLU A 203 19.47 -6.22 10.72
N GLN A 204 18.59 -6.33 9.75
CA GLN A 204 18.75 -5.67 8.48
C GLN A 204 17.87 -4.41 8.49
N THR A 205 18.50 -3.26 8.39
CA THR A 205 17.75 -1.99 8.24
C THR A 205 17.28 -1.90 6.80
N MET A 206 16.07 -2.32 6.56
CA MET A 206 15.43 -2.11 5.26
C MET A 206 14.89 -0.69 5.21
N ASN A 207 15.46 0.13 4.34
CA ASN A 207 14.98 1.49 4.14
C ASN A 207 13.96 1.49 2.99
N SER A 208 12.77 0.95 3.27
CA SER A 208 11.69 0.79 2.29
C SER A 208 11.06 2.11 1.85
N THR A 209 11.35 3.22 2.55
CA THR A 209 10.83 4.55 2.26
C THR A 209 11.89 5.56 1.77
N ASN A 210 13.12 5.11 1.48
CA ASN A 210 14.15 5.93 0.84
C ASN A 210 14.95 5.07 -0.13
N VAL A 211 14.46 4.94 -1.34
CA VAL A 211 14.91 3.93 -2.32
C VAL A 211 15.54 4.61 -3.54
N TYR A 212 16.73 4.15 -3.93
CA TYR A 212 17.39 4.64 -5.13
C TYR A 212 16.88 3.93 -6.38
N ASP A 213 16.31 4.70 -7.29
CA ASP A 213 15.91 4.24 -8.61
C ASP A 213 17.11 4.23 -9.56
N THR A 214 17.63 3.05 -9.82
CA THR A 214 18.79 2.87 -10.71
C THR A 214 18.48 3.20 -12.17
N THR A 215 17.22 3.16 -12.58
CA THR A 215 16.77 3.45 -13.95
C THR A 215 16.71 4.96 -14.19
N ASN A 216 16.01 5.67 -13.32
CA ASN A 216 15.75 7.11 -13.50
C ASN A 216 16.76 7.99 -12.76
N LYS A 217 17.64 7.40 -11.94
CA LYS A 217 18.68 8.10 -11.16
C LYS A 217 18.13 9.07 -10.11
N TYR A 218 16.96 8.74 -9.55
CA TYR A 218 16.31 9.49 -8.48
C TYR A 218 16.38 8.71 -7.16
N TRP A 219 16.28 9.43 -6.07
CA TRP A 219 15.98 8.89 -4.75
C TRP A 219 14.49 9.11 -4.46
N TRP A 220 13.72 8.05 -4.38
CA TRP A 220 12.33 8.10 -3.95
C TRP A 220 12.28 8.10 -2.43
N THR A 221 11.44 8.96 -1.85
CA THR A 221 11.30 9.09 -0.40
C THR A 221 9.93 9.62 -0.02
N VAL A 222 9.67 9.66 1.29
CA VAL A 222 8.46 10.26 1.87
C VAL A 222 8.82 11.60 2.49
N LYS A 223 8.03 12.62 2.18
CA LYS A 223 8.11 13.93 2.79
C LYS A 223 6.70 14.40 3.14
N GLU A 224 6.46 14.74 4.40
CA GLU A 224 5.15 15.18 4.89
C GLU A 224 4.00 14.21 4.51
N GLY A 225 4.25 12.90 4.64
CA GLY A 225 3.30 11.84 4.29
C GLY A 225 3.13 11.57 2.79
N LYS A 226 3.75 12.36 1.91
CA LYS A 226 3.59 12.25 0.46
C LYS A 226 4.82 11.61 -0.18
N LEU A 227 4.59 10.85 -1.25
CA LEU A 227 5.66 10.35 -2.10
C LEU A 227 6.35 11.51 -2.81
N THR A 228 7.66 11.56 -2.74
CA THR A 228 8.47 12.56 -3.46
C THR A 228 9.77 11.93 -3.95
N TYR A 229 10.48 12.65 -4.78
CA TYR A 229 11.81 12.23 -5.22
C TYR A 229 12.78 13.41 -5.30
N TYR A 230 14.06 13.10 -5.14
CA TYR A 230 15.14 14.07 -5.17
C TYR A 230 16.37 13.55 -5.92
N THR A 231 17.19 14.49 -6.36
CA THR A 231 18.57 14.25 -6.80
C THR A 231 19.55 14.85 -5.78
N LEU A 232 20.79 14.41 -5.81
CA LEU A 232 21.85 15.02 -5.03
C LEU A 232 22.64 15.98 -5.94
N ASN A 233 22.92 17.20 -5.45
CA ASN A 233 23.84 18.12 -6.13
C ASN A 233 25.31 17.73 -5.85
N THR A 234 26.24 18.53 -6.34
CA THR A 234 27.70 18.36 -6.14
C THR A 234 28.10 18.35 -4.66
N ASP A 235 27.37 19.10 -3.84
CA ASP A 235 27.62 19.24 -2.39
C ASP A 235 26.85 18.17 -1.57
N LYS A 236 26.23 17.19 -2.24
CA LYS A 236 25.39 16.11 -1.67
C LYS A 236 24.12 16.61 -0.98
N GLU A 237 23.64 17.80 -1.31
CA GLU A 237 22.36 18.29 -0.84
C GLU A 237 21.21 17.74 -1.67
N LYS A 238 20.06 17.54 -1.02
CA LYS A 238 18.85 17.03 -1.66
C LYS A 238 18.13 18.12 -2.43
N ILE A 239 17.95 17.93 -3.72
CA ILE A 239 17.13 18.80 -4.58
C ILE A 239 15.86 18.04 -4.92
N TYR A 240 14.77 18.39 -4.25
CA TYR A 240 13.45 17.78 -4.48
C TYR A 240 12.87 18.22 -5.81
N GLN A 241 12.29 17.28 -6.52
CA GLN A 241 11.77 17.45 -7.88
C GLN A 241 10.24 17.62 -7.91
N THR A 242 9.56 17.39 -6.79
CA THR A 242 8.11 17.55 -6.65
C THR A 242 7.75 17.95 -5.22
N GLU A 243 6.65 18.69 -5.07
CA GLU A 243 6.11 19.08 -3.77
C GLU A 243 5.49 17.90 -3.00
N GLY A 244 5.12 16.84 -3.72
CA GLY A 244 4.57 15.61 -3.16
C GLY A 244 3.48 15.02 -4.05
N ILE A 245 3.45 13.71 -4.10
CA ILE A 245 2.51 12.91 -4.88
C ILE A 245 1.67 12.11 -3.88
N ILE A 246 0.36 12.28 -3.94
CA ILE A 246 -0.59 11.52 -3.13
C ILE A 246 -1.91 11.45 -3.90
N PRO A 247 -2.56 10.27 -4.00
CA PRO A 247 -3.92 10.18 -4.53
C PRO A 247 -4.94 10.92 -3.65
N ASP A 248 -6.08 11.26 -4.22
CA ASP A 248 -7.20 11.77 -3.44
C ASP A 248 -7.72 10.69 -2.48
N GLY A 249 -7.96 11.08 -1.25
CA GLY A 249 -8.41 10.19 -0.19
C GLY A 249 -8.51 10.93 1.14
N PRO A 250 -9.14 10.30 2.15
CA PRO A 250 -9.16 10.86 3.48
C PRO A 250 -7.75 10.89 4.08
N ALA A 251 -7.47 11.84 4.96
CA ALA A 251 -6.15 11.95 5.58
C ALA A 251 -5.79 10.75 6.48
N SER A 252 -6.78 9.98 6.94
CA SER A 252 -6.62 8.83 7.82
C SER A 252 -7.70 7.79 7.55
N ASN A 253 -7.40 6.51 7.80
CA ASN A 253 -8.40 5.40 7.78
C ASN A 253 -9.07 5.17 9.15
N LYS A 254 -8.80 6.03 10.12
CA LYS A 254 -9.30 5.88 11.50
C LYS A 254 -10.69 6.52 11.64
N PHE A 255 -11.71 5.87 11.08
CA PHE A 255 -13.09 6.32 11.18
C PHE A 255 -13.85 5.57 12.26
N TYR A 256 -14.63 6.33 13.05
CA TYR A 256 -15.55 5.77 14.02
C TYR A 256 -17.01 5.85 13.53
N ARG A 257 -17.38 6.96 12.86
CA ARG A 257 -18.73 7.16 12.33
C ARG A 257 -18.73 7.88 11.00
N LEU A 258 -19.76 7.58 10.21
CA LEU A 258 -20.05 8.22 8.92
C LEU A 258 -21.41 8.93 9.01
N TYR A 259 -21.50 10.12 8.46
CA TYR A 259 -22.72 10.91 8.37
C TYR A 259 -22.88 11.46 6.98
N ILE A 260 -24.13 11.48 6.49
CA ILE A 260 -24.46 12.11 5.23
C ILE A 260 -25.32 13.34 5.51
N ASN A 261 -24.91 14.47 5.01
CA ASN A 261 -25.68 15.71 5.10
C ASN A 261 -25.51 16.53 3.82
N LYS A 262 -26.61 16.94 3.18
CA LYS A 262 -26.62 17.75 1.95
C LYS A 262 -25.68 17.21 0.86
N ASN A 263 -25.75 15.92 0.57
CA ASN A 263 -24.91 15.20 -0.39
C ASN A 263 -23.40 15.20 -0.09
N LYS A 264 -22.99 15.54 1.15
CA LYS A 264 -21.63 15.38 1.64
C LYS A 264 -21.55 14.24 2.62
N LEU A 265 -20.50 13.43 2.52
CA LEU A 265 -20.17 12.39 3.50
C LEU A 265 -19.15 12.94 4.48
N TYR A 266 -19.47 12.87 5.75
CA TYR A 266 -18.57 13.23 6.86
C TYR A 266 -18.07 11.95 7.51
N ALA A 267 -16.76 11.75 7.49
CA ALA A 267 -16.08 10.67 8.19
C ALA A 267 -15.38 11.23 9.41
N VAL A 268 -15.76 10.76 10.59
CA VAL A 268 -15.33 11.29 11.88
C VAL A 268 -14.49 10.25 12.60
N ALA A 269 -13.26 10.60 12.98
CA ALA A 269 -12.42 9.80 13.85
C ALA A 269 -12.98 9.83 15.28
N GLY A 270 -13.16 8.65 15.89
CA GLY A 270 -13.60 8.56 17.29
C GLY A 270 -12.44 8.80 18.25
N ALA A 271 -12.71 9.55 19.31
CA ALA A 271 -11.75 9.78 20.39
C ALA A 271 -11.81 8.72 21.49
N TRP A 272 -12.80 7.82 21.45
CA TRP A 272 -13.09 6.90 22.54
C TRP A 272 -13.02 5.43 22.13
N SER A 273 -12.20 4.63 22.81
CA SER A 273 -12.34 3.19 22.83
C SER A 273 -12.77 2.74 24.23
N GLN A 274 -13.49 1.63 24.34
CA GLN A 274 -13.90 1.08 25.64
C GLN A 274 -12.71 0.72 26.57
N GLU A 275 -11.49 0.67 26.04
CA GLU A 275 -10.32 0.19 26.76
C GLU A 275 -9.24 1.24 27.05
N LYS A 276 -9.17 2.32 26.31
CA LYS A 276 -8.17 3.39 26.51
C LYS A 276 -8.62 4.71 25.93
N ASP A 277 -8.22 5.80 26.60
CA ASP A 277 -8.22 7.16 26.05
C ASP A 277 -7.35 7.17 24.76
N CYS A 278 -7.99 6.98 23.63
CA CYS A 278 -7.31 7.07 22.34
C CYS A 278 -7.08 8.55 22.08
N ASN A 279 -5.83 9.01 22.18
CA ASN A 279 -5.39 10.33 21.70
C ASN A 279 -5.55 10.47 20.17
N ASN A 280 -6.68 10.05 19.64
CA ASN A 280 -7.08 10.38 18.28
C ASN A 280 -7.51 11.84 18.30
N MET A 281 -6.69 12.69 17.80
CA MET A 281 -7.09 14.07 17.51
C MET A 281 -8.29 14.00 16.59
N GLY A 282 -9.44 14.56 17.01
CA GLY A 282 -10.71 14.47 16.31
C GLY A 282 -10.62 15.05 14.91
N GLU A 283 -10.26 14.21 13.95
CA GLU A 283 -10.19 14.56 12.54
C GLU A 283 -11.58 14.37 11.93
N VAL A 284 -12.02 15.34 11.15
CA VAL A 284 -13.23 15.25 10.33
C VAL A 284 -12.82 15.36 8.88
N HIS A 285 -13.13 14.33 8.12
CA HIS A 285 -12.89 14.30 6.69
C HIS A 285 -14.22 14.43 5.96
N VAL A 286 -14.28 15.24 4.93
CA VAL A 286 -15.51 15.53 4.19
C VAL A 286 -15.33 15.12 2.74
N TRP A 287 -16.14 14.17 2.28
CA TRP A 287 -16.31 13.90 0.85
C TRP A 287 -17.43 14.77 0.29
N ASN A 288 -17.11 15.61 -0.69
CA ASN A 288 -18.10 16.56 -1.26
C ASN A 288 -18.80 16.03 -2.51
N GLY A 289 -18.54 14.79 -2.92
CA GLY A 289 -19.03 14.16 -4.15
C GLY A 289 -17.98 14.09 -5.26
N GLU A 290 -16.87 14.83 -5.13
CA GLU A 290 -15.78 14.89 -6.11
C GLU A 290 -14.41 14.61 -5.50
N LYS A 291 -14.15 15.14 -4.30
CA LYS A 291 -12.87 15.01 -3.59
C LYS A 291 -13.03 15.03 -2.09
N TRP A 292 -12.01 14.55 -1.40
CA TRP A 292 -11.89 14.67 0.05
C TRP A 292 -11.35 16.05 0.44
N GLU A 293 -11.96 16.63 1.47
CA GLU A 293 -11.60 17.93 2.04
C GLU A 293 -11.33 17.75 3.54
N GLU A 294 -10.32 18.45 4.04
CA GLU A 294 -10.16 18.60 5.48
C GLU A 294 -11.20 19.59 6.00
N PHE A 295 -11.79 19.29 7.13
CA PHE A 295 -12.70 20.23 7.78
C PHE A 295 -11.86 21.32 8.46
N GLU A 296 -11.88 22.53 7.90
CA GLU A 296 -11.27 23.69 8.55
C GLU A 296 -11.96 23.98 9.88
N GLN A 297 -11.23 23.77 10.97
CA GLN A 297 -11.72 24.17 12.29
C GLN A 297 -11.72 25.69 12.40
N PRO A 298 -12.78 26.29 13.01
CA PRO A 298 -12.72 27.69 13.37
C PRO A 298 -11.47 27.95 14.24
N SER A 299 -10.76 29.02 13.92
CA SER A 299 -9.45 29.38 14.52
C SER A 299 -9.48 29.79 16.00
N ASP A 300 -10.52 29.43 16.75
CA ASP A 300 -10.61 29.75 18.18
C ASP A 300 -9.73 28.75 18.98
N ALA A 301 -8.47 29.13 19.10
CA ALA A 301 -7.41 28.38 19.77
C ALA A 301 -7.62 28.26 21.31
N SER A 302 -8.66 28.87 21.88
CA SER A 302 -8.93 28.84 23.32
C SER A 302 -9.59 27.56 23.79
N LEU A 303 -10.12 26.75 22.88
CA LEU A 303 -10.78 25.50 23.15
C LEU A 303 -9.77 24.35 23.03
N GLY A 304 -9.22 23.92 24.16
CA GLY A 304 -8.25 22.81 24.20
C GLY A 304 -8.76 21.48 23.63
N HIS A 305 -7.89 20.49 23.51
CA HIS A 305 -8.09 19.17 22.83
C HIS A 305 -9.41 18.44 23.14
N ARG A 306 -10.01 18.66 24.29
CA ARG A 306 -11.33 18.08 24.67
C ARG A 306 -12.52 18.56 23.84
N TYR A 307 -12.42 19.70 23.19
CA TYR A 307 -13.52 20.29 22.42
C TYR A 307 -13.56 19.82 20.96
N ARG A 308 -12.49 19.27 20.43
CA ARG A 308 -12.50 18.69 19.08
C ARG A 308 -13.48 17.54 18.96
N ASP A 309 -13.55 16.71 19.99
CA ASP A 309 -14.49 15.59 20.08
C ASP A 309 -15.93 16.07 20.32
N LEU A 310 -16.10 17.13 21.11
CA LEU A 310 -17.41 17.73 21.36
C LEU A 310 -17.93 18.49 20.13
N LEU A 311 -17.08 19.12 19.32
CA LEU A 311 -17.50 19.77 18.08
C LEU A 311 -18.05 18.79 17.05
N CYS A 312 -17.47 17.62 16.92
CA CYS A 312 -18.02 16.55 16.10
C CYS A 312 -19.40 16.10 16.60
N LEU A 313 -19.58 15.96 17.91
CA LEU A 313 -20.87 15.62 18.52
C LEU A 313 -21.87 16.80 18.45
N THR A 314 -21.41 18.03 18.59
CA THR A 314 -22.29 19.23 18.63
C THR A 314 -22.74 19.67 17.24
N LEU A 315 -21.94 19.53 16.20
CA LEU A 315 -22.38 19.71 14.81
C LEU A 315 -23.52 18.77 14.45
N ILE A 316 -23.57 17.61 15.08
CA ILE A 316 -24.62 16.60 14.90
C ILE A 316 -25.85 16.93 15.75
N HIS A 317 -25.68 17.44 16.96
CA HIS A 317 -26.77 17.76 17.90
C HIS A 317 -27.44 19.13 17.68
N GLN A 318 -26.73 20.11 17.12
CA GLN A 318 -27.33 21.43 16.86
C GLN A 318 -28.29 21.49 15.69
N LYS A 319 -28.34 20.48 14.82
CA LYS A 319 -29.40 20.36 13.81
C LYS A 319 -30.50 19.44 14.31
N LYS A 320 -31.43 19.98 15.05
CA LYS A 320 -32.72 19.37 15.43
C LYS A 320 -33.62 19.00 14.25
N ASP A 321 -33.19 19.20 13.01
CA ASP A 321 -33.97 18.92 11.80
C ASP A 321 -33.48 17.66 11.04
N ILE A 322 -32.68 16.82 11.65
CA ILE A 322 -32.43 15.47 11.13
C ILE A 322 -33.41 14.55 11.86
N SER A 323 -34.59 14.40 11.31
CA SER A 323 -35.49 13.30 11.67
C SER A 323 -34.81 12.00 11.28
N TRP A 324 -34.67 11.13 12.27
CA TRP A 324 -34.20 9.76 12.12
C TRP A 324 -35.24 8.93 11.40
#